data_0e82b87f05194b395cf45bcc0b85bc9f
#
_entry.id   0e82b87f05194b395cf45bcc0b85bc9f
#
_cell.length_a   1.000
_cell.length_b   1.000
_cell.length_c   1.000
_cell.angle_alpha   90.00
_cell.angle_beta   90.00
_cell.angle_gamma   90.00
#
_symmetry.space_group_name_H-M   'P 1'
#
loop_
_entity.id
_entity.type
_entity.pdbx_description
1 polymer ?
#
loop_
_entity_poly.entity_id
_entity_poly.type
_entity_poly.pdbx_seq_one_letter_code
_entity_poly.pdbx_strand_id
1 'polypeptide(L)'
;MNEHIKPLIEAAANGPLSHDEAVMAFEILFEGSATLAQIGGLLMAMRTRGESVTEYAAAASVMRSKCVKVRAPDDAMDIVGTGGDGVGTLNISTATAFVVAGAGVTVAKHGNKTVSYTHLTLPTKRIV
;
A
#
# COMPACT_ATOMS: atom_id res chain seq x y z
N MET A 1 -9.43 7.12 21.13
CA MET A 1 -10.44 7.33 20.06
C MET A 1 -10.12 8.68 19.45
N ASN A 2 -9.91 8.73 18.14
CA ASN A 2 -9.62 9.99 17.45
C ASN A 2 -10.95 10.68 17.10
N GLU A 3 -11.19 11.86 17.66
CA GLU A 3 -12.44 12.60 17.41
C GLU A 3 -12.48 13.24 16.02
N HIS A 4 -11.31 13.56 15.44
CA HIS A 4 -11.22 14.22 14.15
C HIS A 4 -11.60 13.32 12.96
N ILE A 5 -11.54 12.00 13.11
CA ILE A 5 -11.92 11.06 12.05
C ILE A 5 -13.43 10.86 11.95
N LYS A 6 -14.19 11.14 13.00
CA LYS A 6 -15.65 10.92 13.00
C LYS A 6 -16.38 11.68 11.90
N PRO A 7 -16.18 13.01 11.75
CA PRO A 7 -16.82 13.76 10.66
C PRO A 7 -16.39 13.28 9.29
N LEU A 8 -15.15 12.77 9.15
CA LEU A 8 -14.65 12.22 7.88
C LEU A 8 -15.32 10.88 7.54
N ILE A 9 -15.62 10.05 8.54
CA ILE A 9 -16.39 8.80 8.34
C ILE A 9 -17.81 9.13 7.91
N GLU A 10 -18.44 10.11 8.56
CA GLU A 10 -19.79 10.56 8.20
C GLU A 10 -19.84 11.16 6.79
N ALA A 11 -18.88 12.01 6.44
CA ALA A 11 -18.74 12.55 5.09
C ALA A 11 -18.55 11.44 4.06
N ALA A 12 -17.67 10.49 4.33
CA ALA A 12 -17.40 9.35 3.45
C ALA A 12 -18.62 8.44 3.25
N ALA A 13 -19.49 8.34 4.24
CA ALA A 13 -20.74 7.57 4.13
C ALA A 13 -21.80 8.29 3.26
N ASN A 14 -21.77 9.62 3.23
CA ASN A 14 -22.74 10.45 2.48
C ASN A 14 -22.29 10.79 1.05
N GLY A 15 -20.99 10.65 0.74
CA GLY A 15 -20.46 10.93 -0.59
C GLY A 15 -18.94 10.85 -0.67
N PRO A 16 -18.35 11.09 -1.85
CA PRO A 16 -16.92 11.16 -2.02
C PRO A 16 -16.30 12.29 -1.18
N LEU A 17 -15.21 11.98 -0.49
CA LEU A 17 -14.43 12.98 0.20
C LEU A 17 -13.75 13.93 -0.79
N SER A 18 -13.67 15.20 -0.44
CA SER A 18 -12.78 16.13 -1.12
C SER A 18 -11.32 15.67 -0.96
N HIS A 19 -10.41 16.23 -1.77
CA HIS A 19 -8.99 15.89 -1.67
C HIS A 19 -8.43 16.12 -0.26
N ASP A 20 -8.73 17.25 0.34
CA ASP A 20 -8.18 17.63 1.65
C ASP A 20 -8.76 16.76 2.78
N GLU A 21 -10.05 16.45 2.72
CA GLU A 21 -10.69 15.52 3.65
C GLU A 21 -10.09 14.12 3.53
N ALA A 22 -9.86 13.64 2.31
CA ALA A 22 -9.24 12.34 2.08
C ALA A 22 -7.79 12.31 2.57
N VAL A 23 -7.00 13.35 2.29
CA VAL A 23 -5.63 13.47 2.83
C VAL A 23 -5.66 13.41 4.36
N MET A 24 -6.50 14.22 5.00
CA MET A 24 -6.64 14.25 6.46
C MET A 24 -7.04 12.86 7.03
N ALA A 25 -7.99 12.19 6.39
CA ALA A 25 -8.43 10.86 6.79
C ALA A 25 -7.28 9.84 6.71
N PHE A 26 -6.56 9.81 5.60
CA PHE A 26 -5.44 8.88 5.43
C PHE A 26 -4.24 9.22 6.32
N GLU A 27 -3.96 10.49 6.60
CA GLU A 27 -2.94 10.86 7.59
C GLU A 27 -3.27 10.28 8.97
N ILE A 28 -4.50 10.44 9.45
CA ILE A 28 -4.95 9.87 10.72
C ILE A 28 -4.79 8.34 10.75
N LEU A 29 -5.09 7.65 9.63
CA LEU A 29 -4.91 6.21 9.51
C LEU A 29 -3.44 5.81 9.61
N PHE A 30 -2.56 6.46 8.85
CA PHE A 30 -1.14 6.13 8.81
C PHE A 30 -0.37 6.54 10.06
N GLU A 31 -0.87 7.50 10.83
CA GLU A 31 -0.35 7.84 12.16
C GLU A 31 -0.73 6.83 13.24
N GLY A 32 -1.65 5.92 12.94
CA GLY A 32 -2.13 4.92 13.88
C GLY A 32 -2.96 5.52 15.02
N SER A 33 -3.46 6.74 14.86
CA SER A 33 -4.25 7.44 15.88
C SER A 33 -5.74 7.06 15.87
N ALA A 34 -6.21 6.35 14.82
CA ALA A 34 -7.57 5.84 14.73
C ALA A 34 -7.70 4.45 15.36
N THR A 35 -8.87 4.14 15.94
CA THR A 35 -9.19 2.79 16.39
C THR A 35 -9.49 1.87 15.21
N LEU A 36 -9.35 0.55 15.38
CA LEU A 36 -9.67 -0.44 14.34
C LEU A 36 -11.12 -0.30 13.85
N ALA A 37 -12.06 0.03 14.75
CA ALA A 37 -13.45 0.27 14.36
C ALA A 37 -13.60 1.53 13.49
N GLN A 38 -12.87 2.60 13.78
CA GLN A 38 -12.86 3.82 12.98
C GLN A 38 -12.24 3.58 11.61
N ILE A 39 -11.13 2.85 11.54
CA ILE A 39 -10.50 2.45 10.28
C ILE A 39 -11.48 1.63 9.44
N GLY A 40 -12.06 0.58 10.04
CA GLY A 40 -13.05 -0.26 9.35
C GLY A 40 -14.27 0.53 8.88
N GLY A 41 -14.79 1.44 9.71
CA GLY A 41 -15.92 2.30 9.36
C GLY A 41 -15.63 3.20 8.16
N LEU A 42 -14.49 3.88 8.13
CA LEU A 42 -14.08 4.73 7.02
C LEU A 42 -13.91 3.92 5.72
N LEU A 43 -13.13 2.83 5.77
CA LEU A 43 -12.83 2.03 4.58
C LEU A 43 -14.10 1.35 4.03
N MET A 44 -14.99 0.87 4.89
CA MET A 44 -16.26 0.29 4.45
C MET A 44 -17.22 1.32 3.88
N ALA A 45 -17.29 2.53 4.46
CA ALA A 45 -18.09 3.63 3.90
C ALA A 45 -17.62 3.96 2.47
N MET A 46 -16.32 4.12 2.27
CA MET A 46 -15.73 4.37 0.95
C MET A 46 -15.98 3.20 0.00
N ARG A 47 -15.74 1.96 0.44
CA ARG A 47 -15.88 0.76 -0.39
C ARG A 47 -17.31 0.52 -0.83
N THR A 48 -18.30 0.73 0.03
CA THR A 48 -19.72 0.47 -0.26
C THR A 48 -20.28 1.35 -1.37
N ARG A 49 -19.84 2.61 -1.44
CA ARG A 49 -20.25 3.56 -2.48
C ARG A 49 -19.37 3.56 -3.72
N GLY A 50 -18.19 2.94 -3.65
CA GLY A 50 -17.13 3.06 -4.63
C GLY A 50 -16.24 4.29 -4.37
N GLU A 51 -14.95 4.06 -4.34
CA GLU A 51 -13.94 5.08 -4.11
C GLU A 51 -13.79 6.00 -5.34
N SER A 52 -13.58 7.28 -5.12
CA SER A 52 -13.31 8.25 -6.19
C SER A 52 -11.82 8.31 -6.56
N VAL A 53 -11.53 8.79 -7.76
CA VAL A 53 -10.14 9.03 -8.21
C VAL A 53 -9.41 10.00 -7.27
N THR A 54 -10.11 11.01 -6.76
CA THR A 54 -9.57 11.98 -5.82
C THR A 54 -9.12 11.32 -4.52
N GLU A 55 -9.90 10.40 -3.99
CA GLU A 55 -9.58 9.65 -2.77
C GLU A 55 -8.40 8.70 -2.99
N TYR A 56 -8.33 8.00 -4.12
CA TYR A 56 -7.16 7.20 -4.47
C TYR A 56 -5.89 8.05 -4.59
N ALA A 57 -5.98 9.21 -5.24
CA ALA A 57 -4.85 10.11 -5.39
C ALA A 57 -4.36 10.64 -4.03
N ALA A 58 -5.28 11.01 -3.13
CA ALA A 58 -4.97 11.44 -1.77
C ALA A 58 -4.31 10.32 -0.96
N ALA A 59 -4.86 9.11 -0.98
CA ALA A 59 -4.29 7.94 -0.31
C ALA A 59 -2.86 7.66 -0.79
N ALA A 60 -2.66 7.62 -2.12
CA ALA A 60 -1.35 7.39 -2.72
C ALA A 60 -0.33 8.47 -2.34
N SER A 61 -0.76 9.75 -2.31
CA SER A 61 0.08 10.88 -1.91
C SER A 61 0.55 10.73 -0.46
N VAL A 62 -0.36 10.44 0.47
CA VAL A 62 -0.04 10.24 1.88
C VAL A 62 0.88 9.03 2.07
N MET A 63 0.59 7.90 1.42
CA MET A 63 1.46 6.72 1.46
C MET A 63 2.87 7.05 0.99
N ARG A 64 3.01 7.74 -0.13
CA ARG A 64 4.32 8.12 -0.69
C ARG A 64 5.09 9.09 0.20
N SER A 65 4.40 10.00 0.89
CA SER A 65 5.06 10.93 1.83
C SER A 65 5.62 10.22 3.07
N LYS A 66 4.97 9.13 3.49
CA LYS A 66 5.34 8.37 4.69
C LYS A 66 6.21 7.14 4.40
N CYS A 67 6.46 6.80 3.14
CA CYS A 67 7.30 5.66 2.80
C CYS A 67 8.78 5.93 3.11
N VAL A 68 9.48 4.90 3.57
CA VAL A 68 10.94 4.94 3.70
C VAL A 68 11.55 4.94 2.31
N LYS A 69 12.25 6.00 1.97
CA LYS A 69 12.92 6.12 0.66
C LYS A 69 14.13 5.21 0.62
N VAL A 70 14.16 4.31 -0.34
CA VAL A 70 15.32 3.47 -0.66
C VAL A 70 16.08 4.11 -1.80
N ARG A 71 17.42 4.20 -1.68
CA ARG A 71 18.28 4.61 -2.79
C ARG A 71 18.56 3.38 -3.63
N ALA A 72 18.09 3.40 -4.85
CA ALA A 72 18.42 2.43 -5.89
C ALA A 72 19.12 3.14 -7.04
N PRO A 73 19.94 2.46 -7.86
CA PRO A 73 20.43 3.00 -9.13
C PRO A 73 19.27 3.45 -10.02
N ASP A 74 19.51 4.47 -10.85
CA ASP A 74 18.47 5.06 -11.71
C ASP A 74 17.93 4.07 -12.75
N ASP A 75 18.70 3.04 -13.10
CA ASP A 75 18.37 1.95 -14.00
C ASP A 75 17.76 0.73 -13.30
N ALA A 76 17.51 0.83 -12.00
CA ALA A 76 16.91 -0.28 -11.26
C ALA A 76 15.47 -0.53 -11.70
N MET A 77 15.13 -1.80 -11.91
CA MET A 77 13.79 -2.26 -12.27
C MET A 77 13.04 -2.73 -11.02
N ASP A 78 11.85 -2.21 -10.78
CA ASP A 78 10.93 -2.77 -9.78
C ASP A 78 10.02 -3.81 -10.44
N ILE A 79 9.96 -4.99 -9.82
CA ILE A 79 9.13 -6.11 -10.29
C ILE A 79 8.17 -6.47 -9.17
N VAL A 80 6.97 -5.94 -9.25
CA VAL A 80 5.93 -6.15 -8.24
C VAL A 80 4.63 -6.65 -8.87
N GLY A 81 4.02 -7.63 -8.23
CA GLY A 81 2.64 -8.02 -8.51
C GLY A 81 1.71 -7.35 -7.51
N THR A 82 0.53 -6.94 -7.93
CA THR A 82 -0.48 -6.32 -7.07
C THR A 82 -1.02 -7.26 -5.99
N GLY A 83 -0.88 -8.57 -6.19
CA GLY A 83 -1.43 -9.59 -5.28
C GLY A 83 -2.95 -9.64 -5.31
N GLY A 84 -3.53 -10.46 -4.43
CA GLY A 84 -4.98 -10.45 -4.21
C GLY A 84 -5.82 -11.16 -5.28
N ASP A 85 -5.19 -11.89 -6.21
CA ASP A 85 -5.87 -12.67 -7.25
C ASP A 85 -6.54 -13.96 -6.73
N GLY A 86 -6.31 -14.30 -5.45
CA GLY A 86 -6.87 -15.49 -4.81
C GLY A 86 -6.32 -16.82 -5.34
N VAL A 87 -5.38 -16.76 -6.27
CA VAL A 87 -4.76 -17.95 -6.87
C VAL A 87 -3.49 -18.26 -6.09
N GLY A 88 -3.50 -19.28 -5.25
CA GLY A 88 -2.35 -19.74 -4.44
C GLY A 88 -1.24 -20.37 -5.30
N THR A 89 -0.75 -19.65 -6.30
CA THR A 89 0.32 -20.09 -7.20
C THR A 89 1.70 -19.68 -6.68
N LEU A 90 2.73 -20.08 -7.39
CA LEU A 90 4.10 -19.66 -7.20
C LEU A 90 4.22 -18.12 -7.21
N ASN A 91 5.14 -17.59 -6.40
CA ASN A 91 5.45 -16.17 -6.42
C ASN A 91 6.18 -15.77 -7.70
N ILE A 92 5.38 -15.56 -8.74
CA ILE A 92 5.87 -15.25 -10.08
C ILE A 92 6.75 -13.99 -10.07
N SER A 93 6.34 -12.95 -9.34
CA SER A 93 7.11 -11.70 -9.29
C SER A 93 8.50 -11.90 -8.63
N THR A 94 8.62 -12.76 -7.63
CA THR A 94 9.92 -13.08 -7.03
C THR A 94 10.76 -13.93 -7.97
N ALA A 95 10.19 -14.94 -8.63
CA ALA A 95 10.89 -15.74 -9.62
C ALA A 95 11.41 -14.87 -10.78
N THR A 96 10.57 -13.98 -11.29
CA THR A 96 10.94 -13.02 -12.34
C THR A 96 12.09 -12.11 -11.89
N ALA A 97 12.08 -11.64 -10.63
CA ALA A 97 13.16 -10.81 -10.10
C ALA A 97 14.54 -11.52 -10.17
N PHE A 98 14.58 -12.81 -9.86
CA PHE A 98 15.83 -13.60 -9.99
C PHE A 98 16.27 -13.76 -11.45
N VAL A 99 15.34 -14.01 -12.36
CA VAL A 99 15.65 -14.16 -13.79
C VAL A 99 16.20 -12.84 -14.36
N VAL A 100 15.56 -11.73 -14.05
CA VAL A 100 15.97 -10.40 -14.52
C VAL A 100 17.31 -10.00 -13.92
N ALA A 101 17.55 -10.26 -12.64
CA ALA A 101 18.84 -10.02 -11.99
C ALA A 101 19.93 -10.93 -12.60
N GLY A 102 19.61 -12.19 -12.90
CA GLY A 102 20.52 -13.12 -13.58
C GLY A 102 20.88 -12.68 -15.01
N ALA A 103 20.02 -11.91 -15.67
CA ALA A 103 20.30 -11.28 -16.97
C ALA A 103 21.14 -9.99 -16.84
N GLY A 104 21.58 -9.61 -15.65
CA GLY A 104 22.47 -8.47 -15.42
C GLY A 104 21.75 -7.14 -15.16
N VAL A 105 20.43 -7.14 -15.00
CA VAL A 105 19.65 -5.93 -14.68
C VAL A 105 19.57 -5.75 -13.16
N THR A 106 19.81 -4.54 -12.68
CA THR A 106 19.61 -4.21 -11.25
C THR A 106 18.13 -4.29 -10.89
N VAL A 107 17.79 -5.07 -9.86
CA VAL A 107 16.40 -5.22 -9.40
C VAL A 107 16.26 -4.63 -8.00
N ALA A 108 15.33 -3.69 -7.85
CA ALA A 108 14.88 -3.16 -6.56
C ALA A 108 13.42 -3.59 -6.35
N LYS A 109 13.21 -4.69 -5.61
CA LYS A 109 11.88 -5.29 -5.46
C LYS A 109 11.18 -4.81 -4.21
N HIS A 110 9.99 -4.22 -4.38
CA HIS A 110 9.05 -4.03 -3.30
C HIS A 110 8.49 -5.38 -2.83
N GLY A 111 8.49 -5.62 -1.53
CA GLY A 111 7.96 -6.84 -0.92
C GLY A 111 6.87 -6.53 0.10
N ASN A 112 5.81 -7.35 0.11
CA ASN A 112 4.79 -7.29 1.15
C ASN A 112 4.81 -8.59 1.97
N LYS A 113 4.75 -8.47 3.30
CA LYS A 113 4.63 -9.62 4.22
C LYS A 113 3.19 -10.16 4.26
N THR A 114 2.60 -10.41 3.12
CA THR A 114 1.36 -11.16 3.07
C THR A 114 1.63 -12.65 3.26
N VAL A 115 0.73 -13.33 3.88
CA VAL A 115 0.68 -14.65 4.50
C VAL A 115 1.45 -15.80 3.83
N SER A 116 1.88 -15.66 2.58
CA SER A 116 2.53 -16.73 1.81
C SER A 116 4.06 -16.83 1.99
N TYR A 117 4.69 -15.96 2.79
CA TYR A 117 6.16 -15.82 2.82
C TYR A 117 6.83 -16.14 4.15
N THR A 118 6.16 -16.75 5.09
CA THR A 118 6.70 -16.99 6.44
C THR A 118 7.91 -17.92 6.50
N HIS A 119 8.31 -18.54 5.39
CA HIS A 119 9.41 -19.53 5.37
C HIS A 119 10.46 -19.35 4.26
N LEU A 120 10.41 -18.28 3.48
CA LEU A 120 11.47 -17.94 2.52
C LEU A 120 12.41 -16.88 3.12
N THR A 121 13.21 -17.26 4.08
CA THR A 121 14.42 -16.53 4.42
C THR A 121 15.55 -16.98 3.50
N LEU A 122 15.60 -16.42 2.30
CA LEU A 122 16.83 -16.46 1.52
C LEU A 122 17.81 -15.46 2.14
N PRO A 123 19.08 -15.81 2.35
CA PRO A 123 20.08 -14.87 2.81
C PRO A 123 20.45 -13.93 1.66
N THR A 124 19.53 -13.01 1.36
CA THR A 124 19.78 -11.96 0.38
C THR A 124 20.61 -10.86 1.02
N LYS A 125 21.91 -11.04 1.03
CA LYS A 125 22.88 -10.05 1.50
C LYS A 125 23.07 -8.88 0.52
N ARG A 126 22.27 -8.71 -0.51
CA ARG A 126 22.26 -7.59 -1.45
C ARG A 126 20.93 -7.49 -2.19
N ILE A 127 19.90 -7.00 -1.49
CA ILE A 127 18.86 -6.22 -2.13
C ILE A 127 18.93 -4.88 -1.40
N VAL A 128 19.48 -3.90 -2.09
CA VAL A 128 19.49 -2.51 -1.64
C VAL A 128 18.14 -1.90 -1.99
#